data_5692afbc1a20dda0e81e866e5b22d2e4
#
_entry.id   5692afbc1a20dda0e81e866e5b22d2e4
#
_cell.length_a   1.000
_cell.length_b   1.000
_cell.length_c   1.000
_cell.angle_alpha   90.00
_cell.angle_beta   90.00
_cell.angle_gamma   90.00
#
_symmetry.space_group_name_H-M   'P 1'
#
loop_
_entity.id
_entity.type
_entity.pdbx_description
1 polymer ?
#
loop_
_entity_poly.entity_id
_entity_poly.type
_entity_poly.pdbx_seq_one_letter_code
_entity_poly.pdbx_strand_id
1 'polypeptide(L)'
;MDRTVGQRLRETLGVVGIVGVGRVGAAWGRLLSKAGLELLLHDADRAKAEALASLLPRAQAVDVGLLARDATTVFVTTGDDQIRDAAQSLAERAPRFRLAIHMSGSRSVDELDPLRGIGISVGSMHPMQSFRGGEDDWRLFLGCGFAIEGEGPVRAKLVDVEALGGKSVELRAGSKPLYHAACVAASNFLVVLWHLVERLALECAFTPQQTRTFLAPLAMRTLENLAQVGPLLALTGPYARGDADTVRRHVEALKAGTGTFERALYFALAEGCVAVARDAGHLTEAEAERILTTLRDLVPEGGDEGQGLFGASLDKPSEG
;
A
#
# COMPACT_ATOMS: atom_id res chain seq x y z
N MET A 1 14.15 -16.74 10.78
CA MET A 1 13.12 -17.56 10.13
C MET A 1 13.26 -19.00 10.60
N ASP A 2 12.17 -19.62 10.99
CA ASP A 2 12.16 -21.01 11.46
C ASP A 2 12.60 -21.95 10.31
N ARG A 3 13.38 -23.01 10.63
CA ARG A 3 13.84 -24.01 9.64
C ARG A 3 12.68 -24.71 8.94
N THR A 4 11.55 -24.91 9.63
CA THR A 4 10.33 -25.53 9.12
C THR A 4 9.68 -24.69 8.01
N VAL A 5 9.62 -23.35 8.18
CA VAL A 5 9.11 -22.41 7.18
C VAL A 5 9.97 -22.44 5.92
N GLY A 6 11.30 -22.38 6.07
CA GLY A 6 12.19 -22.43 4.92
C GLY A 6 12.11 -23.75 4.16
N GLN A 7 11.90 -24.88 4.85
CA GLN A 7 11.72 -26.17 4.21
C GLN A 7 10.42 -26.22 3.40
N ARG A 8 9.29 -25.79 3.97
CA ARG A 8 7.99 -25.76 3.27
C ARG A 8 8.05 -24.88 2.03
N LEU A 9 8.65 -23.68 2.12
CA LEU A 9 8.78 -22.81 0.95
C LEU A 9 9.64 -23.44 -0.16
N ARG A 10 10.72 -24.16 0.17
CA ARG A 10 11.54 -24.87 -0.83
C ARG A 10 10.77 -26.00 -1.51
N GLU A 11 10.01 -26.78 -0.75
CA GLU A 11 9.19 -27.88 -1.29
C GLU A 11 8.07 -27.37 -2.19
N THR A 12 7.49 -26.20 -1.86
CA THR A 12 6.38 -25.60 -2.60
C THR A 12 6.84 -24.86 -3.86
N LEU A 13 7.89 -24.07 -3.76
CA LEU A 13 8.29 -23.12 -4.81
C LEU A 13 9.45 -23.64 -5.69
N GLY A 14 10.32 -24.49 -5.18
CA GLY A 14 11.51 -24.99 -5.88
C GLY A 14 12.51 -23.89 -6.21
N VAL A 15 13.05 -23.87 -7.44
CA VAL A 15 13.89 -22.76 -7.97
C VAL A 15 12.99 -21.60 -8.34
N VAL A 16 13.25 -20.44 -7.77
CA VAL A 16 12.37 -19.28 -7.96
C VAL A 16 12.98 -18.26 -8.93
N GLY A 17 12.24 -17.97 -10.00
CA GLY A 17 12.49 -16.84 -10.87
C GLY A 17 11.81 -15.57 -10.34
N ILE A 18 12.54 -14.45 -10.35
CA ILE A 18 11.98 -13.12 -10.06
C ILE A 18 12.23 -12.23 -11.27
N VAL A 19 11.15 -11.73 -11.86
CA VAL A 19 11.19 -10.78 -12.98
C VAL A 19 10.79 -9.40 -12.46
N GLY A 20 11.75 -8.47 -12.46
CA GLY A 20 11.64 -7.16 -11.84
C GLY A 20 12.15 -7.16 -10.40
N VAL A 21 13.35 -6.60 -10.16
CA VAL A 21 13.98 -6.51 -8.84
C VAL A 21 13.85 -5.11 -8.25
N GLY A 22 12.68 -4.49 -8.42
CA GLY A 22 12.31 -3.25 -7.76
C GLY A 22 12.13 -3.43 -6.23
N ARG A 23 11.45 -2.49 -5.56
CA ARG A 23 11.30 -2.53 -4.08
C ARG A 23 10.70 -3.85 -3.58
N VAL A 24 9.60 -4.29 -4.17
CA VAL A 24 8.90 -5.52 -3.77
C VAL A 24 9.72 -6.75 -4.17
N GLY A 25 10.20 -6.82 -5.41
CA GLY A 25 10.99 -7.96 -5.91
C GLY A 25 12.29 -8.16 -5.15
N ALA A 26 13.01 -7.10 -4.80
CA ALA A 26 14.23 -7.17 -4.00
C ALA A 26 13.94 -7.63 -2.56
N ALA A 27 12.90 -7.10 -1.93
CA ALA A 27 12.49 -7.52 -0.59
C ALA A 27 12.04 -8.99 -0.57
N TRP A 28 11.27 -9.43 -1.57
CA TRP A 28 10.84 -10.82 -1.74
C TRP A 28 12.03 -11.75 -1.97
N GLY A 29 12.95 -11.38 -2.87
CA GLY A 29 14.18 -12.14 -3.11
C GLY A 29 15.04 -12.30 -1.85
N ARG A 30 15.18 -11.25 -1.04
CA ARG A 30 15.88 -11.31 0.26
C ARG A 30 15.20 -12.29 1.23
N LEU A 31 13.86 -12.27 1.30
CA LEU A 31 13.10 -13.21 2.13
C LEU A 31 13.36 -14.67 1.70
N LEU A 32 13.20 -14.96 0.41
CA LEU A 32 13.35 -16.30 -0.14
C LEU A 32 14.80 -16.80 -0.02
N SER A 33 15.79 -15.94 -0.21
CA SER A 33 17.21 -16.25 0.02
C SER A 33 17.48 -16.64 1.48
N LYS A 34 16.89 -15.90 2.44
CA LYS A 34 16.97 -16.26 3.87
C LYS A 34 16.26 -17.56 4.21
N ALA A 35 15.27 -17.95 3.43
CA ALA A 35 14.60 -19.26 3.49
C ALA A 35 15.46 -20.37 2.85
N GLY A 36 16.57 -20.03 2.20
CA GLY A 36 17.51 -20.96 1.58
C GLY A 36 17.10 -21.44 0.19
N LEU A 37 16.21 -20.69 -0.51
CA LEU A 37 15.81 -20.98 -1.88
C LEU A 37 16.92 -20.57 -2.87
N GLU A 38 16.92 -21.23 -4.02
CA GLU A 38 17.70 -20.87 -5.19
C GLU A 38 16.94 -19.86 -6.04
N LEU A 39 17.60 -18.76 -6.43
CA LEU A 39 16.97 -17.62 -7.08
C LEU A 39 17.59 -17.31 -8.43
N LEU A 40 16.75 -17.13 -9.44
CA LEU A 40 17.09 -16.62 -10.74
C LEU A 40 16.48 -15.22 -10.87
N LEU A 41 17.32 -14.19 -10.93
CA LEU A 41 16.90 -12.80 -10.91
C LEU A 41 17.03 -12.20 -12.30
N HIS A 42 15.96 -11.58 -12.78
CA HIS A 42 15.92 -10.85 -14.04
C HIS A 42 15.32 -9.46 -13.84
N ASP A 43 15.94 -8.45 -14.44
CA ASP A 43 15.42 -7.09 -14.55
C ASP A 43 15.82 -6.52 -15.90
N ALA A 44 15.00 -5.64 -16.48
CA ALA A 44 15.34 -4.93 -17.71
C ALA A 44 16.63 -4.11 -17.53
N ASP A 45 16.85 -3.57 -16.33
CA ASP A 45 18.14 -3.03 -15.91
C ASP A 45 18.97 -4.17 -15.27
N ARG A 46 19.79 -4.80 -16.08
CA ARG A 46 20.63 -5.94 -15.68
C ARG A 46 21.50 -5.64 -14.45
N ALA A 47 21.97 -4.40 -14.30
CA ALA A 47 22.80 -4.01 -13.19
C ALA A 47 22.07 -4.13 -11.83
N LYS A 48 20.75 -3.88 -11.79
CA LYS A 48 19.94 -4.11 -10.59
C LYS A 48 19.88 -5.58 -10.20
N ALA A 49 19.68 -6.48 -11.17
CA ALA A 49 19.65 -7.92 -10.92
C ALA A 49 21.01 -8.42 -10.43
N GLU A 50 22.11 -7.98 -11.06
CA GLU A 50 23.49 -8.33 -10.65
C GLU A 50 23.83 -7.80 -9.26
N ALA A 51 23.45 -6.55 -8.96
CA ALA A 51 23.67 -5.96 -7.63
C ALA A 51 22.92 -6.73 -6.54
N LEU A 52 21.65 -7.09 -6.77
CA LEU A 52 20.90 -7.90 -5.80
C LEU A 52 21.48 -9.32 -5.68
N ALA A 53 21.83 -9.97 -6.78
CA ALA A 53 22.38 -11.32 -6.79
C ALA A 53 23.70 -11.40 -6.01
N SER A 54 24.55 -10.38 -6.11
CA SER A 54 25.84 -10.33 -5.38
C SER A 54 25.67 -10.29 -3.85
N LEU A 55 24.51 -9.87 -3.36
CA LEU A 55 24.18 -9.76 -1.92
C LEU A 55 23.49 -11.02 -1.38
N LEU A 56 23.01 -11.90 -2.26
CA LEU A 56 22.15 -13.02 -1.84
C LEU A 56 22.84 -14.36 -2.09
N PRO A 57 23.02 -15.20 -1.07
CA PRO A 57 23.45 -16.57 -1.27
C PRO A 57 22.51 -17.32 -2.21
N ARG A 58 23.05 -18.11 -3.14
CA ARG A 58 22.30 -18.95 -4.09
C ARG A 58 21.40 -18.17 -5.05
N ALA A 59 21.74 -16.91 -5.34
CA ALA A 59 21.07 -16.08 -6.33
C ALA A 59 21.97 -15.82 -7.54
N GLN A 60 21.40 -15.83 -8.73
CA GLN A 60 22.07 -15.52 -9.98
C GLN A 60 21.27 -14.51 -10.79
N ALA A 61 21.95 -13.51 -11.34
CA ALA A 61 21.37 -12.62 -12.33
C ALA A 61 21.45 -13.31 -13.71
N VAL A 62 20.29 -13.46 -14.35
CA VAL A 62 20.16 -14.24 -15.58
C VAL A 62 19.34 -13.49 -16.64
N ASP A 63 19.48 -13.90 -17.90
CA ASP A 63 18.53 -13.48 -18.94
C ASP A 63 17.18 -14.17 -18.76
N VAL A 64 16.14 -13.59 -19.37
CA VAL A 64 14.77 -14.08 -19.25
C VAL A 64 14.57 -15.48 -19.84
N GLY A 65 15.39 -15.87 -20.84
CA GLY A 65 15.34 -17.21 -21.46
C GLY A 65 15.83 -18.30 -20.51
N LEU A 66 16.94 -18.04 -19.80
CA LEU A 66 17.46 -18.96 -18.80
C LEU A 66 16.49 -19.07 -17.60
N LEU A 67 15.93 -17.93 -17.15
CA LEU A 67 14.91 -17.92 -16.10
C LEU A 67 13.69 -18.77 -16.51
N ALA A 68 13.17 -18.57 -17.72
CA ALA A 68 12.01 -19.33 -18.24
C ALA A 68 12.27 -20.84 -18.29
N ARG A 69 13.50 -21.25 -18.61
CA ARG A 69 13.89 -22.66 -18.73
C ARG A 69 14.11 -23.34 -17.36
N ASP A 70 14.76 -22.66 -16.42
CA ASP A 70 15.33 -23.30 -15.23
C ASP A 70 14.56 -23.02 -13.94
N ALA A 71 13.67 -22.00 -13.91
CA ALA A 71 12.79 -21.76 -12.78
C ALA A 71 11.69 -22.84 -12.67
N THR A 72 11.21 -23.05 -11.45
CA THR A 72 10.03 -23.88 -11.14
C THR A 72 8.80 -23.00 -10.91
N THR A 73 9.00 -21.87 -10.23
CA THR A 73 7.97 -20.87 -9.94
C THR A 73 8.52 -19.50 -10.31
N VAL A 74 7.70 -18.65 -10.92
CA VAL A 74 8.11 -17.29 -11.31
C VAL A 74 7.24 -16.26 -10.62
N PHE A 75 7.89 -15.25 -10.01
CA PHE A 75 7.25 -14.05 -9.52
C PHE A 75 7.51 -12.88 -10.47
N VAL A 76 6.44 -12.24 -10.95
CA VAL A 76 6.50 -11.03 -11.76
C VAL A 76 6.24 -9.85 -10.83
N THR A 77 7.29 -9.07 -10.57
CA THR A 77 7.33 -7.95 -9.63
C THR A 77 7.78 -6.64 -10.31
N THR A 78 7.51 -6.54 -11.60
CA THR A 78 7.69 -5.34 -12.43
C THR A 78 6.69 -4.25 -12.06
N GLY A 79 6.80 -3.07 -12.68
CA GLY A 79 5.72 -2.07 -12.64
C GLY A 79 4.41 -2.63 -13.20
N ASP A 80 3.29 -2.10 -12.73
CA ASP A 80 1.94 -2.58 -13.06
C ASP A 80 1.65 -2.59 -14.57
N ASP A 81 2.17 -1.61 -15.29
CA ASP A 81 2.07 -1.45 -16.75
C ASP A 81 2.94 -2.45 -17.55
N GLN A 82 3.89 -3.11 -16.89
CA GLN A 82 4.86 -4.01 -17.50
C GLN A 82 4.56 -5.50 -17.24
N ILE A 83 3.57 -5.82 -16.40
CA ILE A 83 3.29 -7.21 -16.01
C ILE A 83 2.92 -8.06 -17.23
N ARG A 84 2.03 -7.55 -18.09
CA ARG A 84 1.57 -8.26 -19.28
C ARG A 84 2.69 -8.49 -20.29
N ASP A 85 3.53 -7.49 -20.52
CA ASP A 85 4.68 -7.60 -21.42
C ASP A 85 5.71 -8.60 -20.89
N ALA A 86 5.95 -8.61 -19.59
CA ALA A 86 6.81 -9.61 -18.95
C ALA A 86 6.24 -11.02 -19.10
N ALA A 87 4.93 -11.19 -18.92
CA ALA A 87 4.25 -12.47 -19.12
C ALA A 87 4.33 -12.95 -20.58
N GLN A 88 4.13 -12.06 -21.54
CA GLN A 88 4.27 -12.34 -22.98
C GLN A 88 5.72 -12.75 -23.31
N SER A 89 6.69 -11.99 -22.83
CA SER A 89 8.11 -12.28 -23.01
C SER A 89 8.52 -13.64 -22.47
N LEU A 90 7.98 -14.04 -21.33
CA LEU A 90 8.20 -15.37 -20.74
C LEU A 90 7.52 -16.47 -21.58
N ALA A 91 6.28 -16.25 -22.03
CA ALA A 91 5.49 -17.22 -22.81
C ALA A 91 6.19 -17.60 -24.13
N GLU A 92 6.78 -16.63 -24.83
CA GLU A 92 7.49 -16.81 -26.10
C GLU A 92 8.75 -17.66 -26.00
N ARG A 93 9.25 -17.94 -24.80
CA ARG A 93 10.49 -18.68 -24.55
C ARG A 93 10.29 -20.16 -24.21
N ALA A 94 9.11 -20.72 -24.51
CA ALA A 94 8.76 -22.10 -24.19
C ALA A 94 9.11 -22.48 -22.73
N PRO A 95 8.52 -21.79 -21.72
CA PRO A 95 8.91 -21.92 -20.34
C PRO A 95 8.65 -23.31 -19.79
N ARG A 96 9.45 -23.73 -18.80
CA ARG A 96 9.31 -25.00 -18.10
C ARG A 96 8.69 -24.87 -16.70
N PHE A 97 8.61 -23.66 -16.14
CA PHE A 97 7.93 -23.43 -14.87
C PHE A 97 6.43 -23.75 -14.98
N ARG A 98 5.83 -24.07 -13.85
CA ARG A 98 4.42 -24.49 -13.76
C ARG A 98 3.52 -23.46 -13.10
N LEU A 99 4.11 -22.43 -12.48
CA LEU A 99 3.40 -21.42 -11.72
C LEU A 99 4.02 -20.05 -11.95
N ALA A 100 3.19 -19.09 -12.29
CA ALA A 100 3.55 -17.68 -12.34
C ALA A 100 2.64 -16.85 -11.44
N ILE A 101 3.21 -15.93 -10.70
CA ILE A 101 2.50 -15.09 -9.74
C ILE A 101 2.95 -13.65 -9.94
N HIS A 102 2.01 -12.70 -10.05
CA HIS A 102 2.39 -11.28 -9.92
C HIS A 102 2.00 -10.72 -8.56
N MET A 103 2.66 -9.62 -8.14
CA MET A 103 2.47 -9.01 -6.83
C MET A 103 1.80 -7.63 -6.87
N SER A 104 1.16 -7.25 -7.99
CA SER A 104 0.44 -5.99 -8.10
C SER A 104 -0.82 -5.96 -7.22
N GLY A 105 -1.07 -4.81 -6.58
CA GLY A 105 -2.29 -4.53 -5.82
C GLY A 105 -3.46 -4.11 -6.70
N SER A 106 -3.19 -3.50 -7.86
CA SER A 106 -4.21 -2.90 -8.73
C SER A 106 -4.61 -3.79 -9.92
N ARG A 107 -3.66 -4.59 -10.45
CA ARG A 107 -3.84 -5.41 -11.67
C ARG A 107 -4.42 -6.77 -11.32
N SER A 108 -5.38 -7.25 -12.11
CA SER A 108 -5.97 -8.58 -11.95
C SER A 108 -5.01 -9.68 -12.42
N VAL A 109 -5.30 -10.92 -12.04
CA VAL A 109 -4.54 -12.10 -12.47
C VAL A 109 -4.53 -12.27 -14.00
N ASP A 110 -5.45 -11.65 -14.73
CA ASP A 110 -5.56 -11.71 -16.20
C ASP A 110 -4.39 -11.03 -16.93
N GLU A 111 -3.57 -10.24 -16.22
CA GLU A 111 -2.30 -9.75 -16.80
C GLU A 111 -1.34 -10.91 -17.14
N LEU A 112 -1.53 -12.08 -16.53
CA LEU A 112 -0.75 -13.28 -16.81
C LEU A 112 -1.41 -14.23 -17.86
N ASP A 113 -2.46 -13.80 -18.56
CA ASP A 113 -3.13 -14.59 -19.60
C ASP A 113 -2.20 -15.13 -20.70
N PRO A 114 -1.14 -14.43 -21.14
CA PRO A 114 -0.18 -15.02 -22.07
C PRO A 114 0.43 -16.34 -21.59
N LEU A 115 0.65 -16.47 -20.27
CA LEU A 115 1.16 -17.68 -19.64
C LEU A 115 0.04 -18.72 -19.41
N ARG A 116 -1.16 -18.27 -19.00
CA ARG A 116 -2.34 -19.15 -18.87
C ARG A 116 -2.68 -19.81 -20.18
N GLY A 117 -2.60 -19.09 -21.30
CA GLY A 117 -2.89 -19.60 -22.66
C GLY A 117 -2.00 -20.75 -23.11
N ILE A 118 -0.82 -20.89 -22.52
CA ILE A 118 0.12 -22.02 -22.79
C ILE A 118 0.15 -23.06 -21.67
N GLY A 119 -0.85 -23.05 -20.76
CA GLY A 119 -1.04 -24.08 -19.72
C GLY A 119 -0.25 -23.85 -18.42
N ILE A 120 0.31 -22.68 -18.19
CA ILE A 120 0.94 -22.31 -16.93
C ILE A 120 -0.15 -21.88 -15.93
N SER A 121 -0.10 -22.40 -14.71
CA SER A 121 -0.96 -21.92 -13.63
C SER A 121 -0.58 -20.50 -13.23
N VAL A 122 -1.57 -19.61 -13.12
CA VAL A 122 -1.32 -18.20 -12.81
C VAL A 122 -2.05 -17.73 -11.56
N GLY A 123 -1.45 -16.80 -10.83
CA GLY A 123 -2.03 -16.20 -9.65
C GLY A 123 -1.57 -14.78 -9.41
N SER A 124 -2.26 -14.10 -8.52
CA SER A 124 -1.87 -12.81 -7.99
C SER A 124 -1.78 -12.86 -6.47
N MET A 125 -0.75 -12.25 -5.89
CA MET A 125 -0.49 -12.21 -4.46
C MET A 125 0.05 -10.84 -4.07
N HIS A 126 -0.81 -9.95 -3.63
CA HIS A 126 -0.42 -8.61 -3.22
C HIS A 126 -0.15 -8.54 -1.72
N PRO A 127 1.09 -8.26 -1.28
CA PRO A 127 1.39 -8.00 0.12
C PRO A 127 0.81 -6.64 0.54
N MET A 128 -0.03 -6.62 1.57
CA MET A 128 -0.63 -5.39 2.12
C MET A 128 0.39 -4.65 2.98
N GLN A 129 1.43 -4.10 2.34
CA GLN A 129 2.55 -3.48 3.03
C GLN A 129 3.15 -2.34 2.20
N SER A 130 3.89 -1.45 2.87
CA SER A 130 4.57 -0.32 2.25
C SER A 130 6.08 -0.56 2.22
N PHE A 131 6.62 -0.84 1.03
CA PHE A 131 8.04 -1.11 0.82
C PHE A 131 8.77 0.17 0.40
N ARG A 132 9.80 0.55 1.17
CA ARG A 132 10.61 1.74 0.91
C ARG A 132 11.88 1.44 0.11
N GLY A 133 12.25 0.16 -0.04
CA GLY A 133 13.47 -0.30 -0.70
C GLY A 133 14.65 -0.49 0.28
N GLY A 134 14.38 -0.58 1.58
CA GLY A 134 15.39 -0.87 2.60
C GLY A 134 15.87 -2.33 2.59
N GLU A 135 17.07 -2.56 3.10
CA GLU A 135 17.65 -3.91 3.18
C GLU A 135 16.83 -4.86 4.07
N ASP A 136 16.18 -4.32 5.09
CA ASP A 136 15.34 -5.06 6.03
C ASP A 136 13.87 -5.15 5.63
N ASP A 137 13.48 -4.60 4.49
CA ASP A 137 12.08 -4.64 3.99
C ASP A 137 11.54 -6.07 3.82
N TRP A 138 12.41 -7.08 3.70
CA TRP A 138 12.01 -8.48 3.70
C TRP A 138 11.24 -8.90 4.97
N ARG A 139 11.46 -8.22 6.09
CA ARG A 139 10.77 -8.49 7.37
C ARG A 139 9.30 -8.09 7.31
N LEU A 140 8.96 -7.15 6.42
CA LEU A 140 7.59 -6.66 6.24
C LEU A 140 6.64 -7.74 5.70
N PHE A 141 7.17 -8.82 5.11
CA PHE A 141 6.37 -9.97 4.72
C PHE A 141 5.97 -10.87 5.91
N LEU A 142 6.73 -10.80 7.02
CA LEU A 142 6.43 -11.61 8.20
C LEU A 142 5.20 -11.05 8.92
N GLY A 143 4.17 -11.86 9.05
CA GLY A 143 2.88 -11.42 9.62
C GLY A 143 2.04 -10.51 8.71
N CYS A 144 2.46 -10.28 7.47
CA CYS A 144 1.74 -9.45 6.50
C CYS A 144 0.40 -10.07 6.09
N GLY A 145 -0.59 -9.22 5.79
CA GLY A 145 -1.78 -9.62 5.06
C GLY A 145 -1.49 -9.74 3.56
N PHE A 146 -2.10 -10.73 2.91
CA PHE A 146 -1.98 -10.92 1.46
C PHE A 146 -3.36 -10.97 0.81
N ALA A 147 -3.57 -10.17 -0.23
CA ALA A 147 -4.72 -10.32 -1.11
C ALA A 147 -4.37 -11.25 -2.27
N ILE A 148 -5.15 -12.31 -2.47
CA ILE A 148 -4.88 -13.34 -3.45
C ILE A 148 -5.99 -13.45 -4.49
N GLU A 149 -5.58 -13.72 -5.74
CA GLU A 149 -6.46 -14.20 -6.82
C GLU A 149 -5.79 -15.41 -7.48
N GLY A 150 -6.59 -16.38 -7.88
CA GLY A 150 -6.09 -17.59 -8.54
C GLY A 150 -7.08 -18.73 -8.45
N GLU A 151 -6.88 -19.76 -9.28
CA GLU A 151 -7.75 -20.92 -9.34
C GLU A 151 -7.12 -22.15 -8.66
N GLY A 152 -7.95 -22.96 -8.02
CA GLY A 152 -7.64 -24.31 -7.53
C GLY A 152 -6.21 -24.52 -6.96
N PRO A 153 -5.32 -25.22 -7.69
CA PRO A 153 -3.98 -25.56 -7.18
C PRO A 153 -3.07 -24.36 -6.88
N VAL A 154 -3.31 -23.21 -7.56
CA VAL A 154 -2.59 -21.96 -7.31
C VAL A 154 -2.90 -21.44 -5.91
N ARG A 155 -4.18 -21.43 -5.53
CA ARG A 155 -4.63 -21.00 -4.19
C ARG A 155 -3.95 -21.78 -3.08
N ALA A 156 -3.90 -23.11 -3.21
CA ALA A 156 -3.27 -23.97 -2.20
C ALA A 156 -1.79 -23.63 -2.00
N LYS A 157 -1.09 -23.26 -3.09
CA LYS A 157 0.33 -22.85 -3.04
C LYS A 157 0.53 -21.43 -2.52
N LEU A 158 -0.40 -20.51 -2.82
CA LEU A 158 -0.37 -19.14 -2.30
C LEU A 158 -0.67 -19.09 -0.79
N VAL A 159 -1.52 -19.99 -0.29
CA VAL A 159 -1.84 -20.12 1.15
C VAL A 159 -0.61 -20.57 1.97
N ASP A 160 0.39 -21.22 1.36
CA ASP A 160 1.65 -21.52 2.07
C ASP A 160 2.42 -20.26 2.52
N VAL A 161 2.03 -19.06 2.05
CA VAL A 161 2.50 -17.78 2.60
C VAL A 161 2.09 -17.58 4.06
N GLU A 162 1.04 -18.29 4.52
CA GLU A 162 0.69 -18.35 5.96
C GLU A 162 1.82 -18.96 6.80
N ALA A 163 2.69 -19.75 6.20
CA ALA A 163 3.93 -20.21 6.85
C ALA A 163 4.84 -19.04 7.27
N LEU A 164 4.68 -17.84 6.66
CA LEU A 164 5.35 -16.62 7.08
C LEU A 164 4.69 -15.92 8.28
N GLY A 165 3.67 -16.56 8.89
CA GLY A 165 2.86 -15.98 9.97
C GLY A 165 1.87 -14.91 9.51
N GLY A 166 1.70 -14.75 8.19
CA GLY A 166 0.74 -13.84 7.57
C GLY A 166 -0.67 -14.42 7.51
N LYS A 167 -1.58 -13.65 6.95
CA LYS A 167 -2.94 -14.07 6.64
C LYS A 167 -3.25 -13.75 5.19
N SER A 168 -4.05 -14.58 4.55
CA SER A 168 -4.52 -14.33 3.20
C SER A 168 -6.01 -14.04 3.16
N VAL A 169 -6.44 -13.21 2.21
CA VAL A 169 -7.83 -12.98 1.84
C VAL A 169 -7.98 -13.14 0.34
N GLU A 170 -8.98 -13.89 -0.06
CA GLU A 170 -9.33 -14.02 -1.46
C GLU A 170 -10.18 -12.86 -1.91
N LEU A 171 -9.79 -12.25 -3.04
CA LEU A 171 -10.56 -11.19 -3.65
C LEU A 171 -11.62 -11.76 -4.58
N ARG A 172 -12.79 -11.14 -4.60
CA ARG A 172 -13.81 -11.41 -5.62
C ARG A 172 -13.30 -10.93 -6.98
N ALA A 173 -13.62 -11.66 -8.03
CA ALA A 173 -13.30 -11.26 -9.39
C ALA A 173 -13.75 -9.81 -9.67
N GLY A 174 -12.88 -9.01 -10.26
CA GLY A 174 -13.12 -7.61 -10.59
C GLY A 174 -13.09 -6.63 -9.41
N SER A 175 -12.88 -7.08 -8.16
CA SER A 175 -12.85 -6.18 -7.00
C SER A 175 -11.49 -5.52 -6.75
N LYS A 176 -10.45 -5.91 -7.46
CA LYS A 176 -9.07 -5.47 -7.20
C LYS A 176 -8.85 -3.96 -7.26
N PRO A 177 -9.45 -3.20 -8.21
CA PRO A 177 -9.31 -1.75 -8.22
C PRO A 177 -9.86 -1.09 -6.94
N LEU A 178 -11.02 -1.53 -6.45
CA LEU A 178 -11.61 -1.00 -5.22
C LEU A 178 -10.80 -1.42 -3.97
N TYR A 179 -10.36 -2.67 -3.95
CA TYR A 179 -9.43 -3.16 -2.93
C TYR A 179 -8.15 -2.32 -2.88
N HIS A 180 -7.53 -2.03 -4.04
CA HIS A 180 -6.33 -1.21 -4.08
C HIS A 180 -6.59 0.23 -3.64
N ALA A 181 -7.74 0.81 -4.00
CA ALA A 181 -8.17 2.11 -3.49
C ALA A 181 -8.27 2.13 -1.95
N ALA A 182 -8.77 1.05 -1.33
CA ALA A 182 -8.78 0.92 0.13
C ALA A 182 -7.34 0.86 0.70
N CYS A 183 -6.41 0.16 0.04
CA CYS A 183 -5.00 0.15 0.45
C CYS A 183 -4.35 1.55 0.35
N VAL A 184 -4.65 2.29 -0.72
CA VAL A 184 -4.20 3.68 -0.90
C VAL A 184 -4.75 4.57 0.20
N ALA A 185 -6.04 4.43 0.55
CA ALA A 185 -6.65 5.18 1.64
C ALA A 185 -6.00 4.86 2.99
N ALA A 186 -5.72 3.59 3.25
CA ALA A 186 -5.08 3.14 4.50
C ALA A 186 -3.58 3.48 4.62
N SER A 187 -2.93 3.91 3.54
CA SER A 187 -1.49 4.15 3.50
C SER A 187 -1.15 5.54 2.93
N ASN A 188 -1.36 5.76 1.65
CA ASN A 188 -0.94 6.99 0.97
C ASN A 188 -1.68 8.22 1.50
N PHE A 189 -2.98 8.12 1.78
CA PHE A 189 -3.74 9.24 2.31
C PHE A 189 -3.33 9.61 3.74
N LEU A 190 -2.81 8.66 4.52
CA LEU A 190 -2.19 8.98 5.82
C LEU A 190 -0.97 9.87 5.68
N VAL A 191 -0.19 9.73 4.59
CA VAL A 191 0.95 10.63 4.31
C VAL A 191 0.45 12.05 4.03
N VAL A 192 -0.64 12.18 3.25
CA VAL A 192 -1.25 13.49 2.96
C VAL A 192 -1.86 14.11 4.22
N LEU A 193 -2.55 13.30 5.03
CA LEU A 193 -3.05 13.75 6.33
C LEU A 193 -1.91 14.22 7.24
N TRP A 194 -0.79 13.49 7.27
CA TRP A 194 0.36 13.89 8.06
C TRP A 194 1.00 15.19 7.55
N HIS A 195 1.00 15.41 6.24
CA HIS A 195 1.43 16.68 5.67
C HIS A 195 0.56 17.86 6.18
N LEU A 196 -0.78 17.68 6.21
CA LEU A 196 -1.67 18.68 6.82
C LEU A 196 -1.31 18.92 8.30
N VAL A 197 -1.06 17.87 9.08
CA VAL A 197 -0.65 17.99 10.49
C VAL A 197 0.63 18.83 10.62
N GLU A 198 1.66 18.57 9.80
CA GLU A 198 2.91 19.34 9.84
C GLU A 198 2.69 20.80 9.44
N ARG A 199 1.84 21.09 8.46
CA ARG A 199 1.50 22.47 8.05
C ARG A 199 0.80 23.23 9.16
N LEU A 200 -0.21 22.64 9.81
CA LEU A 200 -0.91 23.28 10.93
C LEU A 200 -0.02 23.46 12.18
N ALA A 201 0.85 22.49 12.45
CA ALA A 201 1.77 22.58 13.59
C ALA A 201 2.84 23.67 13.37
N LEU A 202 3.26 23.89 12.12
CA LEU A 202 4.19 24.97 11.78
C LEU A 202 3.61 26.35 12.11
N GLU A 203 2.33 26.60 11.85
CA GLU A 203 1.64 27.84 12.24
C GLU A 203 1.59 28.02 13.78
N CYS A 204 1.74 26.94 14.53
CA CYS A 204 1.87 26.94 15.99
C CYS A 204 3.33 26.98 16.47
N ALA A 205 4.27 27.33 15.59
CA ALA A 205 5.71 27.38 15.85
C ALA A 205 6.37 26.04 16.25
N PHE A 206 5.78 24.90 15.86
CA PHE A 206 6.44 23.60 15.99
C PHE A 206 7.46 23.41 14.87
N THR A 207 8.63 22.90 15.20
CA THR A 207 9.53 22.36 14.18
C THR A 207 9.01 21.01 13.67
N PRO A 208 9.39 20.59 12.44
CA PRO A 208 9.01 19.26 11.93
C PRO A 208 9.43 18.12 12.87
N GLN A 209 10.57 18.26 13.56
CA GLN A 209 11.01 17.28 14.55
C GLN A 209 10.09 17.23 15.76
N GLN A 210 9.66 18.39 16.27
CA GLN A 210 8.71 18.46 17.39
C GLN A 210 7.34 17.90 17.00
N THR A 211 6.85 18.22 15.80
CA THR A 211 5.60 17.66 15.27
C THR A 211 5.64 16.13 15.30
N ARG A 212 6.69 15.53 14.76
CA ARG A 212 6.85 14.07 14.79
C ARG A 212 6.95 13.52 16.20
N THR A 213 7.72 14.15 17.08
CA THR A 213 7.92 13.67 18.45
C THR A 213 6.65 13.71 19.27
N PHE A 214 5.84 14.76 19.16
CA PHE A 214 4.69 14.98 20.02
C PHE A 214 3.37 14.47 19.42
N LEU A 215 3.19 14.56 18.11
CA LEU A 215 1.91 14.19 17.47
C LEU A 215 1.88 12.79 16.86
N ALA A 216 3.03 12.17 16.53
CA ALA A 216 3.03 10.81 16.03
C ALA A 216 2.47 9.79 17.05
N PRO A 217 2.78 9.87 18.36
CA PRO A 217 2.16 8.98 19.36
C PRO A 217 0.63 9.10 19.41
N LEU A 218 0.09 10.31 19.22
CA LEU A 218 -1.37 10.52 19.16
C LEU A 218 -1.98 9.81 17.94
N ALA A 219 -1.37 9.96 16.76
CA ALA A 219 -1.82 9.31 15.52
C ALA A 219 -1.74 7.77 15.63
N MET A 220 -0.64 7.25 16.17
CA MET A 220 -0.47 5.81 16.40
C MET A 220 -1.53 5.27 17.37
N ARG A 221 -1.81 5.98 18.45
CA ARG A 221 -2.86 5.58 19.39
C ARG A 221 -4.25 5.54 18.75
N THR A 222 -4.53 6.49 17.86
CA THR A 222 -5.79 6.50 17.11
C THR A 222 -5.88 5.28 16.16
N LEU A 223 -4.79 4.91 15.48
CA LEU A 223 -4.75 3.71 14.64
C LEU A 223 -4.93 2.43 15.47
N GLU A 224 -4.33 2.34 16.65
CA GLU A 224 -4.54 1.21 17.58
C GLU A 224 -6.01 1.09 17.99
N ASN A 225 -6.65 2.21 18.36
CA ASN A 225 -8.08 2.22 18.69
C ASN A 225 -8.94 1.79 17.50
N LEU A 226 -8.67 2.32 16.30
CA LEU A 226 -9.37 1.92 15.06
C LEU A 226 -9.26 0.42 14.82
N ALA A 227 -8.09 -0.17 15.02
CA ALA A 227 -7.87 -1.60 14.84
C ALA A 227 -8.62 -2.46 15.88
N GLN A 228 -8.85 -1.94 17.08
CA GLN A 228 -9.51 -2.67 18.16
C GLN A 228 -11.04 -2.56 18.12
N VAL A 229 -11.58 -1.37 17.88
CA VAL A 229 -13.02 -1.10 18.06
C VAL A 229 -13.73 -0.55 16.82
N GLY A 230 -13.02 -0.32 15.74
CA GLY A 230 -13.55 0.25 14.49
C GLY A 230 -13.84 1.76 14.58
N PRO A 231 -14.22 2.39 13.45
CA PRO A 231 -14.30 3.84 13.34
C PRO A 231 -15.41 4.48 14.21
N LEU A 232 -16.56 3.82 14.36
CA LEU A 232 -17.69 4.38 15.10
C LEU A 232 -17.39 4.57 16.59
N LEU A 233 -16.59 3.69 17.18
CA LEU A 233 -16.21 3.75 18.60
C LEU A 233 -14.85 4.41 18.84
N ALA A 234 -14.02 4.53 17.81
CA ALA A 234 -12.71 5.15 17.91
C ALA A 234 -12.76 6.68 17.80
N LEU A 235 -13.83 7.24 17.21
CA LEU A 235 -13.95 8.69 17.05
C LEU A 235 -14.15 9.36 18.40
N THR A 236 -13.32 10.37 18.68
CA THR A 236 -13.34 11.22 19.88
C THR A 236 -13.25 12.69 19.51
N GLY A 237 -13.13 13.57 20.49
CA GLY A 237 -12.89 14.99 20.26
C GLY A 237 -14.17 15.80 20.01
N PRO A 238 -14.05 17.00 19.39
CA PRO A 238 -15.16 17.95 19.28
C PRO A 238 -16.31 17.42 18.40
N TYR A 239 -16.00 16.67 17.34
CA TYR A 239 -17.03 16.09 16.47
C TYR A 239 -17.87 15.05 17.18
N ALA A 240 -17.26 14.15 17.95
CA ALA A 240 -18.00 13.16 18.74
C ALA A 240 -18.85 13.77 19.86
N ARG A 241 -18.50 14.97 20.34
CA ARG A 241 -19.24 15.66 21.41
C ARG A 241 -20.23 16.72 20.91
N GLY A 242 -20.32 16.95 19.62
CA GLY A 242 -21.18 18.01 19.07
C GLY A 242 -20.73 19.45 19.40
N ASP A 243 -19.42 19.63 19.69
CA ASP A 243 -18.83 20.91 20.13
C ASP A 243 -18.63 21.88 18.95
N ALA A 244 -19.72 22.48 18.49
CA ALA A 244 -19.73 23.43 17.37
C ALA A 244 -18.88 24.69 17.66
N ASP A 245 -18.74 25.11 18.94
CA ASP A 245 -17.93 26.28 19.29
C ASP A 245 -16.43 26.01 19.10
N THR A 246 -15.95 24.83 19.42
CA THR A 246 -14.57 24.44 19.14
C THR A 246 -14.34 24.36 17.63
N VAL A 247 -15.29 23.78 16.88
CA VAL A 247 -15.19 23.71 15.39
C VAL A 247 -15.15 25.10 14.79
N ARG A 248 -15.97 26.04 15.26
CA ARG A 248 -15.94 27.44 14.80
C ARG A 248 -14.59 28.11 15.01
N ARG A 249 -13.96 27.92 16.18
CA ARG A 249 -12.59 28.43 16.44
C ARG A 249 -11.56 27.81 15.49
N HIS A 250 -11.69 26.54 15.16
CA HIS A 250 -10.82 25.92 14.15
C HIS A 250 -10.98 26.57 12.77
N VAL A 251 -12.26 26.81 12.35
CA VAL A 251 -12.56 27.47 11.07
C VAL A 251 -11.96 28.87 11.00
N GLU A 252 -12.13 29.67 12.05
CA GLU A 252 -11.56 31.02 12.14
C GLU A 252 -10.03 31.01 12.04
N ALA A 253 -9.36 30.09 12.78
CA ALA A 253 -7.91 29.95 12.76
C ALA A 253 -7.39 29.48 11.38
N LEU A 254 -8.06 28.52 10.74
CA LEU A 254 -7.70 28.03 9.42
C LEU A 254 -7.85 29.12 8.37
N LYS A 255 -8.92 29.92 8.41
CA LYS A 255 -9.11 31.07 7.50
C LYS A 255 -8.01 32.13 7.64
N ALA A 256 -7.52 32.35 8.85
CA ALA A 256 -6.49 33.35 9.13
C ALA A 256 -5.07 32.89 8.79
N GLY A 257 -4.76 31.58 8.98
CA GLY A 257 -3.37 31.09 8.97
C GLY A 257 -3.03 30.06 7.89
N THR A 258 -3.98 29.64 7.02
CA THR A 258 -3.70 28.55 6.07
C THR A 258 -4.15 28.84 4.64
N GLY A 259 -3.60 28.07 3.69
CA GLY A 259 -3.95 28.11 2.28
C GLY A 259 -5.25 27.37 1.92
N THR A 260 -5.61 27.43 0.64
CA THR A 260 -6.83 26.80 0.13
C THR A 260 -6.78 25.28 0.25
N PHE A 261 -5.60 24.69 0.03
CA PHE A 261 -5.41 23.23 0.14
C PHE A 261 -5.72 22.72 1.56
N GLU A 262 -5.11 23.31 2.58
CA GLU A 262 -5.30 22.91 3.97
C GLU A 262 -6.76 23.04 4.39
N ARG A 263 -7.43 24.12 4.00
CA ARG A 263 -8.85 24.37 4.28
C ARG A 263 -9.75 23.33 3.63
N ALA A 264 -9.54 23.06 2.34
CA ALA A 264 -10.35 22.08 1.60
C ALA A 264 -10.18 20.67 2.15
N LEU A 265 -8.94 20.27 2.46
CA LEU A 265 -8.66 18.96 3.04
C LEU A 265 -9.25 18.83 4.45
N TYR A 266 -9.08 19.88 5.30
CA TYR A 266 -9.68 19.89 6.63
C TYR A 266 -11.20 19.81 6.56
N PHE A 267 -11.84 20.55 5.66
CA PHE A 267 -13.28 20.52 5.45
C PHE A 267 -13.77 19.11 5.10
N ALA A 268 -13.17 18.45 4.10
CA ALA A 268 -13.56 17.10 3.68
C ALA A 268 -13.42 16.07 4.80
N LEU A 269 -12.34 16.14 5.58
CA LEU A 269 -12.11 15.25 6.73
C LEU A 269 -13.10 15.55 7.87
N ALA A 270 -13.42 16.81 8.11
CA ALA A 270 -14.37 17.22 9.16
C ALA A 270 -15.80 16.78 8.82
N GLU A 271 -16.24 16.91 7.55
CA GLU A 271 -17.53 16.34 7.09
C GLU A 271 -17.57 14.82 7.34
N GLY A 272 -16.47 14.11 7.01
CA GLY A 272 -16.34 12.68 7.30
C GLY A 272 -16.47 12.37 8.79
N CYS A 273 -15.87 13.18 9.66
CA CYS A 273 -16.02 13.03 11.13
C CYS A 273 -17.49 13.22 11.58
N VAL A 274 -18.20 14.19 11.01
CA VAL A 274 -19.64 14.40 11.31
C VAL A 274 -20.45 13.19 10.87
N ALA A 275 -20.20 12.64 9.68
CA ALA A 275 -20.89 11.45 9.19
C ALA A 275 -20.66 10.25 10.12
N VAL A 276 -19.41 9.98 10.50
CA VAL A 276 -19.06 8.90 11.44
C VAL A 276 -19.73 9.11 12.81
N ALA A 277 -19.76 10.35 13.31
CA ALA A 277 -20.38 10.66 14.60
C ALA A 277 -21.91 10.45 14.59
N ARG A 278 -22.57 10.76 13.47
CA ARG A 278 -24.00 10.47 13.26
C ARG A 278 -24.26 8.97 13.23
N ASP A 279 -23.51 8.23 12.43
CA ASP A 279 -23.64 6.78 12.31
C ASP A 279 -23.38 6.06 13.66
N ALA A 280 -22.53 6.65 14.50
CA ALA A 280 -22.27 6.17 15.86
C ALA A 280 -23.38 6.57 16.87
N GLY A 281 -24.35 7.39 16.49
CA GLY A 281 -25.38 7.92 17.38
C GLY A 281 -24.87 8.95 18.38
N HIS A 282 -23.71 9.54 18.15
CA HIS A 282 -23.11 10.57 19.01
C HIS A 282 -23.71 11.95 18.77
N LEU A 283 -24.26 12.21 17.57
CA LEU A 283 -24.86 13.48 17.19
C LEU A 283 -26.34 13.30 16.79
N THR A 284 -27.16 14.24 17.25
CA THR A 284 -28.47 14.47 16.67
C THR A 284 -28.33 15.16 15.30
N GLU A 285 -29.37 15.09 14.46
CA GLU A 285 -29.37 15.75 13.15
C GLU A 285 -29.17 17.27 13.29
N ALA A 286 -29.75 17.90 14.30
CA ALA A 286 -29.60 19.33 14.56
C ALA A 286 -28.17 19.74 14.98
N GLU A 287 -27.47 18.88 15.73
CA GLU A 287 -26.06 19.11 16.09
C GLU A 287 -25.15 18.93 14.89
N ALA A 288 -25.36 17.90 14.09
CA ALA A 288 -24.63 17.66 12.85
C ALA A 288 -24.77 18.85 11.89
N GLU A 289 -25.99 19.33 11.64
CA GLU A 289 -26.24 20.46 10.72
C GLU A 289 -25.61 21.76 11.22
N ARG A 290 -25.59 22.02 12.53
CA ARG A 290 -24.89 23.20 13.08
C ARG A 290 -23.39 23.14 12.79
N ILE A 291 -22.76 21.97 12.95
CA ILE A 291 -21.33 21.80 12.65
C ILE A 291 -21.06 21.95 11.15
N LEU A 292 -21.87 21.30 10.32
CA LEU A 292 -21.73 21.37 8.85
C LEU A 292 -21.90 22.81 8.35
N THR A 293 -22.86 23.57 8.88
CA THR A 293 -23.04 24.98 8.54
C THR A 293 -21.78 25.79 8.87
N THR A 294 -21.19 25.58 10.02
CA THR A 294 -19.92 26.23 10.43
C THR A 294 -18.77 25.88 9.51
N LEU A 295 -18.68 24.62 9.06
CA LEU A 295 -17.60 24.16 8.19
C LEU A 295 -17.68 24.73 6.78
N ARG A 296 -18.88 25.03 6.26
CA ARG A 296 -19.06 25.64 4.92
C ARG A 296 -18.31 26.95 4.74
N ASP A 297 -18.03 27.67 5.81
CA ASP A 297 -17.19 28.87 5.78
C ASP A 297 -15.74 28.63 5.36
N LEU A 298 -15.25 27.39 5.35
CA LEU A 298 -13.91 27.03 4.85
C LEU A 298 -13.86 26.93 3.31
N VAL A 299 -15.00 26.70 2.67
CA VAL A 299 -15.09 26.56 1.22
C VAL A 299 -15.30 27.94 0.61
N PRO A 300 -14.46 28.40 -0.32
CA PRO A 300 -14.67 29.67 -1.03
C PRO A 300 -16.01 29.64 -1.77
N GLU A 301 -16.85 30.67 -1.61
CA GLU A 301 -18.02 30.87 -2.46
C GLU A 301 -17.53 31.11 -3.90
N GLY A 302 -17.92 30.24 -4.86
CA GLY A 302 -17.66 30.45 -6.29
C GLY A 302 -16.29 29.99 -6.78
N GLY A 303 -15.82 28.83 -6.36
CA GLY A 303 -14.69 28.18 -7.02
C GLY A 303 -15.04 27.81 -8.46
N ASP A 304 -14.35 28.46 -9.41
CA ASP A 304 -14.41 28.21 -10.85
C ASP A 304 -14.25 26.69 -11.10
N GLU A 305 -15.25 26.04 -11.69
CA GLU A 305 -15.29 24.59 -11.96
C GLU A 305 -14.13 24.09 -12.86
N GLY A 306 -13.21 24.97 -13.25
CA GLY A 306 -12.09 24.68 -14.16
C GLY A 306 -10.69 24.64 -13.54
N GLN A 307 -10.49 25.09 -12.30
CA GLN A 307 -9.19 24.97 -11.63
C GLN A 307 -9.29 23.95 -10.50
N GLY A 308 -8.71 22.76 -10.72
CA GLY A 308 -8.67 21.71 -9.71
C GLY A 308 -8.18 22.24 -8.36
N LEU A 309 -8.72 21.74 -7.27
CA LEU A 309 -8.40 22.07 -5.86
C LEU A 309 -6.88 22.10 -5.53
N PHE A 310 -6.02 21.74 -6.48
CA PHE A 310 -4.57 21.52 -6.32
C PHE A 310 -3.69 22.39 -7.22
N GLY A 311 -4.16 23.57 -7.66
CA GLY A 311 -3.44 24.47 -8.55
C GLY A 311 -2.20 25.17 -7.96
N ALA A 312 -1.80 24.92 -6.73
CA ALA A 312 -0.58 25.44 -6.13
C ALA A 312 0.47 24.31 -6.03
N SER A 313 1.61 24.54 -6.70
CA SER A 313 2.83 23.74 -6.55
C SER A 313 3.17 23.55 -5.07
N LEU A 314 3.45 22.32 -4.66
CA LEU A 314 4.07 22.05 -3.36
C LEU A 314 5.47 22.69 -3.38
N ASP A 315 5.60 23.85 -2.76
CA ASP A 315 6.91 24.50 -2.61
C ASP A 315 7.86 23.55 -1.89
N LYS A 316 8.98 23.25 -2.54
CA LYS A 316 10.06 22.50 -1.93
C LYS A 316 10.54 23.27 -0.70
N PRO A 317 10.75 22.61 0.45
CA PRO A 317 11.40 23.26 1.57
C PRO A 317 12.77 23.75 1.12
N SER A 318 13.05 25.03 1.33
CA SER A 318 14.37 25.62 1.14
C SER A 318 15.37 24.84 2.00
N GLU A 319 16.39 24.28 1.34
CA GLU A 319 17.52 23.68 2.04
C GLU A 319 18.20 24.75 2.91
N GLY A 320 18.18 24.54 4.21
CA GLY A 320 18.86 25.31 5.24
C GLY A 320 19.49 24.36 6.25
#